data_afc439ce169b727223fd53219eed12d8
#
_entry.id   afc439ce169b727223fd53219eed12d8
#
_cell.length_a   1.000
_cell.length_b   1.000
_cell.length_c   1.000
_cell.angle_alpha   90.00
_cell.angle_beta   90.00
_cell.angle_gamma   90.00
#
_symmetry.space_group_name_H-M   'P 1'
#
loop_
_entity.id
_entity.type
_entity.pdbx_description
1 polymer ?
#
loop_
_entity_poly.entity_id
_entity_poly.type
_entity_poly.pdbx_seq_one_letter_code
_entity_poly.pdbx_strand_id
1 'polypeptide(L)'
;ILYFKIDNPIIKSKKALSEEEIQVEVLKKLKMDGLLLKNVELVKAMDKDMETYSLIIPAAFKKDGDFTSSSSVVTKEQFELLRNYVNDKMIEICEEMLSGQVKIEPCKSSKVTYCDYCNYSAICQFDTSIRDNKYKVILKKKKDDLWNAISNKVNEEEGK
;
A
#
# COMPACT_ATOMS: atom_id res chain seq x y z
N ILE A 1 1.13 3.85 -10.19
CA ILE A 1 -0.17 4.04 -9.50
C ILE A 1 0.11 4.93 -8.30
N LEU A 2 -0.58 6.07 -8.22
CA LEU A 2 -0.48 7.01 -7.11
C LEU A 2 -1.85 7.27 -6.53
N TYR A 3 -1.91 7.48 -5.23
CA TYR A 3 -3.10 7.85 -4.47
C TYR A 3 -2.89 9.23 -3.88
N PHE A 4 -3.77 10.15 -4.22
CA PHE A 4 -3.80 11.46 -3.61
C PHE A 4 -4.77 11.47 -2.43
N LYS A 5 -4.28 11.85 -1.26
CA LYS A 5 -5.11 11.97 -0.06
C LYS A 5 -5.81 13.33 -0.05
N ILE A 6 -7.14 13.33 -0.11
CA ILE A 6 -7.95 14.53 0.09
C ILE A 6 -8.22 14.66 1.59
N ASP A 7 -7.50 15.57 2.25
CA ASP A 7 -7.60 15.80 3.69
C ASP A 7 -7.38 17.29 3.98
N ASN A 8 -7.82 17.75 5.13
CA ASN A 8 -7.51 19.09 5.65
C ASN A 8 -6.55 18.93 6.85
N PRO A 9 -5.23 18.85 6.61
CA PRO A 9 -4.27 18.49 7.65
C PRO A 9 -4.08 19.61 8.66
N ILE A 10 -4.22 19.28 9.95
CA ILE A 10 -3.88 20.19 11.03
C ILE A 10 -2.36 20.19 11.23
N ILE A 11 -1.73 21.35 11.07
CA ILE A 11 -0.31 21.54 11.33
C ILE A 11 -0.11 21.90 12.82
N LYS A 12 0.65 21.07 13.53
CA LYS A 12 1.06 21.33 14.90
C LYS A 12 2.52 21.79 14.92
N SER A 13 2.78 22.97 15.44
CA SER A 13 4.13 23.49 15.62
C SER A 13 4.34 24.06 17.02
N LYS A 14 5.58 24.00 17.50
CA LYS A 14 6.01 24.64 18.74
C LYS A 14 6.41 26.10 18.56
N LYS A 15 6.56 26.53 17.30
CA LYS A 15 6.97 27.90 16.92
C LYS A 15 5.91 28.48 15.98
N ALA A 16 5.81 29.79 15.91
CA ALA A 16 5.08 30.45 14.84
C ALA A 16 5.77 30.12 13.51
N LEU A 17 5.02 29.67 12.53
CA LEU A 17 5.45 29.34 11.18
C LEU A 17 5.05 30.47 10.23
N SER A 18 5.89 30.75 9.24
CA SER A 18 5.51 31.58 8.10
C SER A 18 4.49 30.87 7.21
N GLU A 19 3.81 31.61 6.33
CA GLU A 19 2.87 31.01 5.37
C GLU A 19 3.55 29.98 4.45
N GLU A 20 4.78 30.25 4.02
CA GLU A 20 5.57 29.33 3.19
C GLU A 20 5.93 28.04 3.94
N GLU A 21 6.34 28.14 5.21
CA GLU A 21 6.63 26.98 6.05
C GLU A 21 5.35 26.14 6.30
N ILE A 22 4.21 26.78 6.48
CA ILE A 22 2.92 26.09 6.60
C ILE A 22 2.58 25.34 5.32
N GLN A 23 2.74 25.96 4.15
CA GLN A 23 2.51 25.31 2.86
C GLN A 23 3.39 24.07 2.67
N VAL A 24 4.68 24.15 2.99
CA VAL A 24 5.59 23.00 2.93
C VAL A 24 5.14 21.86 3.85
N GLU A 25 4.72 22.17 5.07
CA GLU A 25 4.23 21.15 6.01
C GLU A 25 2.90 20.53 5.56
N VAL A 26 2.02 21.31 4.95
CA VAL A 26 0.78 20.83 4.33
C VAL A 26 1.10 19.86 3.18
N LEU A 27 2.00 20.23 2.27
CA LEU A 27 2.41 19.37 1.15
C LEU A 27 3.03 18.06 1.64
N LYS A 28 3.89 18.09 2.67
CA LYS A 28 4.44 16.88 3.29
C LYS A 28 3.35 15.93 3.80
N LYS A 29 2.26 16.47 4.37
CA LYS A 29 1.14 15.66 4.87
C LYS A 29 0.22 15.15 3.77
N LEU A 30 0.09 15.90 2.68
CA LEU A 30 -0.70 15.55 1.52
C LEU A 30 0.10 14.79 0.45
N LYS A 31 1.38 14.50 0.74
CA LYS A 31 2.23 13.73 -0.16
C LYS A 31 1.52 12.46 -0.62
N MET A 32 1.54 12.24 -1.93
CA MET A 32 0.92 11.05 -2.53
C MET A 32 1.58 9.77 -2.02
N ASP A 33 0.76 8.75 -1.83
CA ASP A 33 1.20 7.38 -1.59
C ASP A 33 1.07 6.54 -2.87
N GLY A 34 1.85 5.49 -2.98
CA GLY A 34 1.75 4.56 -4.10
C GLY A 34 3.08 4.06 -4.62
N LEU A 35 3.08 3.58 -5.86
CA LEU A 35 4.25 3.03 -6.55
C LEU A 35 4.52 3.79 -7.84
N LEU A 36 5.78 4.15 -8.03
CA LEU A 36 6.33 4.78 -9.21
C LEU A 36 7.18 3.79 -10.00
N LEU A 37 7.25 3.98 -11.32
CA LEU A 37 8.24 3.27 -12.13
C LEU A 37 9.65 3.78 -11.81
N LYS A 38 10.60 2.87 -11.64
CA LYS A 38 12.02 3.20 -11.43
C LYS A 38 12.64 3.77 -12.73
N ASN A 39 12.24 5.00 -13.04
CA ASN A 39 12.72 5.76 -14.19
C ASN A 39 12.94 7.22 -13.74
N VAL A 40 14.19 7.66 -13.76
CA VAL A 40 14.60 8.99 -13.28
C VAL A 40 13.97 10.12 -14.10
N GLU A 41 13.93 9.96 -15.42
CA GLU A 41 13.38 10.97 -16.33
C GLU A 41 11.88 11.15 -16.11
N LEU A 42 11.15 10.01 -15.96
CA LEU A 42 9.73 10.02 -15.68
C LEU A 42 9.43 10.73 -14.35
N VAL A 43 10.17 10.42 -13.30
CA VAL A 43 9.98 11.02 -11.97
C VAL A 43 10.29 12.51 -11.97
N LYS A 44 11.34 12.93 -12.66
CA LYS A 44 11.66 14.35 -12.85
C LYS A 44 10.63 15.10 -13.71
N ALA A 45 10.00 14.42 -14.65
CA ALA A 45 8.90 15.01 -15.43
C ALA A 45 7.62 15.19 -14.61
N MET A 46 7.40 14.35 -13.60
CA MET A 46 6.25 14.43 -12.68
C MET A 46 6.40 15.53 -11.64
N ASP A 47 7.63 15.79 -11.20
CA ASP A 47 7.96 16.86 -10.25
C ASP A 47 9.24 17.56 -10.71
N LYS A 48 9.06 18.66 -11.43
CA LYS A 48 10.15 19.42 -12.03
C LYS A 48 10.99 20.20 -11.01
N ASP A 49 10.38 20.53 -9.87
CA ASP A 49 11.01 21.30 -8.80
C ASP A 49 11.79 20.41 -7.83
N MET A 50 11.76 19.09 -8.06
CA MET A 50 12.44 18.11 -7.23
C MET A 50 13.96 18.11 -7.47
N GLU A 51 14.73 18.59 -6.51
CA GLU A 51 16.21 18.47 -6.51
C GLU A 51 16.67 17.12 -5.94
N THR A 52 16.40 16.86 -4.68
CA THR A 52 16.79 15.63 -3.96
C THR A 52 15.60 14.81 -3.49
N TYR A 53 14.53 15.44 -3.02
CA TYR A 53 13.31 14.76 -2.58
C TYR A 53 12.08 15.53 -3.04
N SER A 54 11.01 14.80 -3.33
CA SER A 54 9.74 15.40 -3.70
C SER A 54 8.84 15.61 -2.48
N LEU A 55 8.13 16.73 -2.46
CA LEU A 55 7.08 17.02 -1.49
C LEU A 55 5.73 16.42 -1.88
N ILE A 56 5.55 16.09 -3.17
CA ILE A 56 4.25 15.66 -3.72
C ILE A 56 4.19 14.18 -4.08
N ILE A 57 5.30 13.56 -4.51
CA ILE A 57 5.37 12.14 -4.89
C ILE A 57 6.35 11.37 -4.00
N PRO A 58 6.15 10.05 -3.80
CA PRO A 58 6.98 9.25 -2.88
C PRO A 58 8.33 8.87 -3.50
N ALA A 59 9.12 9.86 -3.91
CA ALA A 59 10.43 9.69 -4.50
C ALA A 59 11.48 10.60 -3.87
N ALA A 60 12.72 10.11 -3.81
CA ALA A 60 13.90 10.86 -3.43
C ALA A 60 15.13 10.30 -4.16
N PHE A 61 16.07 11.18 -4.52
CA PHE A 61 17.33 10.82 -5.18
C PHE A 61 18.49 10.84 -4.19
N LYS A 62 19.45 9.97 -4.43
CA LYS A 62 20.78 10.02 -3.81
C LYS A 62 21.65 11.04 -4.56
N LYS A 63 22.83 11.32 -4.02
CA LYS A 63 23.84 12.19 -4.66
C LYS A 63 24.35 11.65 -6.00
N ASP A 64 24.30 10.35 -6.19
CA ASP A 64 24.69 9.65 -7.44
C ASP A 64 23.57 9.62 -8.49
N GLY A 65 22.41 10.21 -8.19
CA GLY A 65 21.26 10.29 -9.10
C GLY A 65 20.35 9.04 -9.09
N ASP A 66 20.67 7.98 -8.35
CA ASP A 66 19.79 6.84 -8.17
C ASP A 66 18.75 7.11 -7.05
N PHE A 67 17.72 6.28 -6.99
CA PHE A 67 16.68 6.40 -5.97
C PHE A 67 17.17 5.98 -4.58
N THR A 68 16.68 6.67 -3.56
CA THR A 68 16.91 6.27 -2.17
C THR A 68 16.10 5.01 -1.83
N SER A 69 16.50 4.29 -0.78
CA SER A 69 15.76 3.13 -0.26
C SER A 69 14.36 3.48 0.27
N SER A 70 14.15 4.74 0.65
CA SER A 70 12.85 5.26 1.10
C SER A 70 11.88 5.58 -0.05
N SER A 71 12.37 5.60 -1.30
CA SER A 71 11.52 5.82 -2.47
C SER A 71 10.61 4.63 -2.75
N SER A 72 9.34 4.93 -3.05
CA SER A 72 8.37 3.92 -3.47
C SER A 72 8.44 3.67 -4.97
N VAL A 73 9.60 3.19 -5.42
CA VAL A 73 9.84 2.87 -6.83
C VAL A 73 9.97 1.37 -7.04
N VAL A 74 9.51 0.92 -8.20
CA VAL A 74 9.57 -0.48 -8.64
C VAL A 74 10.00 -0.55 -10.10
N THR A 75 10.63 -1.67 -10.51
CA THR A 75 11.00 -1.90 -11.90
C THR A 75 9.76 -2.23 -12.76
N LYS A 76 9.93 -2.24 -14.08
CA LYS A 76 8.86 -2.61 -15.00
C LYS A 76 8.41 -4.06 -14.75
N GLU A 77 9.37 -4.95 -14.56
CA GLU A 77 9.14 -6.37 -14.28
C GLU A 77 8.36 -6.56 -12.97
N GLN A 78 8.72 -5.80 -11.93
CA GLN A 78 7.98 -5.80 -10.67
C GLN A 78 6.55 -5.28 -10.83
N PHE A 79 6.30 -4.29 -11.69
CA PHE A 79 4.95 -3.83 -11.99
C PHE A 79 4.13 -4.90 -12.72
N GLU A 80 4.72 -5.58 -13.68
CA GLU A 80 4.07 -6.68 -14.41
C GLU A 80 3.75 -7.84 -13.48
N LEU A 81 4.71 -8.24 -12.65
CA LEU A 81 4.54 -9.27 -11.62
C LEU A 81 3.40 -8.93 -10.65
N LEU A 82 3.36 -7.69 -10.15
CA LEU A 82 2.29 -7.25 -9.25
C LEU A 82 0.92 -7.28 -9.92
N ARG A 83 0.84 -6.87 -11.20
CA ARG A 83 -0.41 -6.89 -11.96
C ARG A 83 -0.91 -8.31 -12.17
N ASN A 84 -0.03 -9.24 -12.54
CA ASN A 84 -0.39 -10.64 -12.69
C ASN A 84 -0.89 -11.21 -11.37
N TYR A 85 -0.14 -11.03 -10.29
CA TYR A 85 -0.54 -11.45 -8.95
C TYR A 85 -1.93 -10.92 -8.53
N VAL A 86 -2.24 -9.66 -8.83
CA VAL A 86 -3.55 -9.07 -8.51
C VAL A 86 -4.65 -9.72 -9.34
N ASN A 87 -4.42 -9.94 -10.64
CA ASN A 87 -5.38 -10.60 -11.52
C ASN A 87 -5.68 -12.03 -11.05
N ASP A 88 -4.65 -12.81 -10.74
CA ASP A 88 -4.79 -14.19 -10.26
C ASP A 88 -5.56 -14.23 -8.95
N LYS A 89 -5.26 -13.30 -8.03
CA LYS A 89 -6.02 -13.14 -6.79
C LYS A 89 -7.48 -12.75 -7.00
N MET A 90 -7.78 -11.94 -7.99
CA MET A 90 -9.16 -11.61 -8.34
C MET A 90 -9.92 -12.84 -8.85
N ILE A 91 -9.27 -13.65 -9.70
CA ILE A 91 -9.84 -14.89 -10.21
C ILE A 91 -10.08 -15.87 -9.07
N GLU A 92 -9.09 -16.13 -8.20
CA GLU A 92 -9.19 -16.98 -7.01
C GLU A 92 -10.39 -16.58 -6.13
N ILE A 93 -10.54 -15.28 -5.84
CA ILE A 93 -11.66 -14.76 -5.03
C ILE A 93 -13.00 -14.98 -5.74
N CYS A 94 -13.07 -14.76 -7.05
CA CYS A 94 -14.29 -15.00 -7.83
C CYS A 94 -14.68 -16.48 -7.82
N GLU A 95 -13.72 -17.38 -7.96
CA GLU A 95 -13.95 -18.83 -7.89
C GLU A 95 -14.42 -19.27 -6.50
N GLU A 96 -13.81 -18.75 -5.43
CA GLU A 96 -14.27 -18.99 -4.06
C GLU A 96 -15.72 -18.53 -3.86
N MET A 97 -16.08 -17.35 -4.37
CA MET A 97 -17.45 -16.83 -4.29
C MET A 97 -18.43 -17.72 -5.09
N LEU A 98 -18.07 -18.12 -6.30
CA LEU A 98 -18.90 -18.96 -7.16
C LEU A 98 -19.06 -20.39 -6.61
N SER A 99 -18.07 -20.89 -5.88
CA SER A 99 -18.16 -22.20 -5.20
C SER A 99 -19.04 -22.19 -3.95
N GLY A 100 -19.60 -21.02 -3.57
CA GLY A 100 -20.45 -20.87 -2.40
C GLY A 100 -19.69 -20.87 -1.07
N GLN A 101 -18.43 -20.49 -1.06
CA GLN A 101 -17.63 -20.32 0.16
C GLN A 101 -18.25 -19.22 1.04
N VAL A 102 -18.67 -19.61 2.23
CA VAL A 102 -19.30 -18.70 3.21
C VAL A 102 -18.55 -18.69 4.57
N LYS A 103 -17.29 -19.05 4.56
CA LYS A 103 -16.49 -19.05 5.78
C LYS A 103 -16.37 -17.66 6.38
N ILE A 104 -16.58 -17.58 7.69
CA ILE A 104 -16.41 -16.35 8.45
C ILE A 104 -14.96 -16.32 8.96
N GLU A 105 -14.05 -15.78 8.16
CA GLU A 105 -12.63 -15.62 8.49
C GLU A 105 -12.20 -14.15 8.32
N PRO A 106 -12.63 -13.24 9.22
CA PRO A 106 -12.31 -11.83 9.09
C PRO A 106 -10.81 -11.58 9.20
N CYS A 107 -10.30 -10.65 8.39
CA CYS A 107 -8.91 -10.29 8.42
C CYS A 107 -8.57 -9.41 9.62
N LYS A 108 -7.39 -9.65 10.20
CA LYS A 108 -6.80 -8.83 11.27
C LYS A 108 -5.40 -8.38 10.87
N SER A 109 -5.18 -7.08 10.86
CA SER A 109 -3.85 -6.49 10.62
C SER A 109 -3.41 -5.72 11.85
N SER A 110 -2.39 -6.23 12.56
CA SER A 110 -1.91 -5.63 13.80
C SER A 110 -3.03 -5.49 14.85
N LYS A 111 -3.47 -4.26 15.16
CA LYS A 111 -4.53 -3.98 16.15
C LYS A 111 -5.92 -3.74 15.54
N VAL A 112 -6.01 -3.66 14.21
CA VAL A 112 -7.24 -3.32 13.48
C VAL A 112 -7.84 -4.59 12.91
N THR A 113 -9.15 -4.77 13.09
CA THR A 113 -9.92 -5.82 12.43
C THR A 113 -10.94 -5.21 11.49
N TYR A 114 -11.30 -5.93 10.43
CA TYR A 114 -12.40 -5.49 9.56
C TYR A 114 -13.75 -5.53 10.27
N CYS A 115 -13.87 -6.30 11.36
CA CYS A 115 -15.05 -6.35 12.20
C CYS A 115 -15.36 -5.00 12.88
N ASP A 116 -14.34 -4.18 13.13
CA ASP A 116 -14.48 -2.85 13.76
C ASP A 116 -15.30 -1.87 12.90
N TYR A 117 -15.39 -2.12 11.59
CA TYR A 117 -16.10 -1.31 10.60
C TYR A 117 -17.24 -2.05 9.91
N CYS A 118 -17.59 -3.24 10.40
CA CYS A 118 -18.58 -4.11 9.75
C CYS A 118 -20.00 -3.75 10.16
N ASN A 119 -20.84 -3.39 9.19
CA ASN A 119 -22.26 -3.11 9.44
C ASN A 119 -23.09 -4.35 9.86
N TYR A 120 -22.53 -5.54 9.67
CA TYR A 120 -23.19 -6.82 9.97
C TYR A 120 -22.74 -7.44 11.30
N SER A 121 -21.96 -6.74 12.12
CA SER A 121 -21.42 -7.24 13.38
C SER A 121 -22.51 -7.75 14.34
N ALA A 122 -23.66 -7.06 14.40
CA ALA A 122 -24.80 -7.43 15.24
C ALA A 122 -25.46 -8.76 14.83
N ILE A 123 -25.41 -9.13 13.54
CA ILE A 123 -25.98 -10.38 13.02
C ILE A 123 -24.93 -11.49 13.05
N CYS A 124 -23.70 -11.18 12.61
CA CYS A 124 -22.61 -12.13 12.50
C CYS A 124 -22.14 -12.64 13.87
N GLN A 125 -22.05 -11.74 14.87
CA GLN A 125 -21.62 -12.03 16.25
C GLN A 125 -20.33 -12.87 16.31
N PHE A 126 -19.37 -12.55 15.42
CA PHE A 126 -18.10 -13.27 15.37
C PHE A 126 -17.35 -13.11 16.69
N ASP A 127 -17.06 -14.24 17.34
CA ASP A 127 -16.33 -14.30 18.60
C ASP A 127 -15.28 -15.44 18.53
N THR A 128 -14.06 -15.13 18.88
CA THR A 128 -12.93 -16.09 18.90
C THR A 128 -13.00 -17.09 20.06
N SER A 129 -13.90 -16.90 21.04
CA SER A 129 -14.19 -17.88 22.07
C SER A 129 -15.00 -19.07 21.54
N ILE A 130 -15.69 -18.87 20.42
CA ILE A 130 -16.42 -19.96 19.74
C ILE A 130 -15.39 -20.81 18.97
N ARG A 131 -15.49 -22.14 19.17
CA ARG A 131 -14.61 -23.10 18.49
C ARG A 131 -14.68 -22.89 16.97
N ASP A 132 -13.50 -22.90 16.34
CA ASP A 132 -13.28 -22.74 14.91
C ASP A 132 -13.36 -21.30 14.37
N ASN A 133 -13.82 -20.33 15.15
CA ASN A 133 -13.75 -18.93 14.75
C ASN A 133 -12.33 -18.38 14.91
N LYS A 134 -11.70 -18.01 13.80
CA LYS A 134 -10.31 -17.47 13.79
C LYS A 134 -10.21 -16.26 12.89
N TYR A 135 -9.32 -15.33 13.27
CA TYR A 135 -8.91 -14.25 12.39
C TYR A 135 -7.86 -14.74 11.39
N LYS A 136 -8.00 -14.35 10.15
CA LYS A 136 -6.93 -14.42 9.15
C LYS A 136 -5.94 -13.29 9.43
N VAL A 137 -4.81 -13.59 10.06
CA VAL A 137 -3.83 -12.58 10.46
C VAL A 137 -2.96 -12.17 9.28
N ILE A 138 -3.00 -10.89 8.93
CA ILE A 138 -2.15 -10.30 7.89
C ILE A 138 -0.94 -9.66 8.56
N LEU A 139 0.22 -10.27 8.38
CA LEU A 139 1.49 -9.77 8.90
C LEU A 139 2.12 -8.79 7.90
N LYS A 140 2.63 -7.66 8.40
CA LYS A 140 3.45 -6.76 7.59
C LYS A 140 4.77 -7.46 7.25
N LYS A 141 5.04 -7.61 5.97
CA LYS A 141 6.31 -8.12 5.45
C LYS A 141 7.25 -6.96 5.12
N LYS A 142 8.57 -7.21 5.17
CA LYS A 142 9.56 -6.30 4.59
C LYS A 142 9.42 -6.28 3.07
N LYS A 143 9.90 -5.21 2.44
CA LYS A 143 9.75 -5.00 0.99
C LYS A 143 10.29 -6.18 0.17
N ASP A 144 11.48 -6.65 0.50
CA ASP A 144 12.12 -7.75 -0.23
C ASP A 144 11.41 -9.09 -0.01
N ASP A 145 11.00 -9.39 1.23
CA ASP A 145 10.22 -10.59 1.56
C ASP A 145 8.86 -10.59 0.85
N LEU A 146 8.26 -9.40 0.67
CA LEU A 146 7.00 -9.25 -0.06
C LEU A 146 7.19 -9.60 -1.54
N TRP A 147 8.22 -9.04 -2.19
CA TRP A 147 8.49 -9.33 -3.60
C TRP A 147 8.82 -10.80 -3.84
N ASN A 148 9.62 -11.40 -2.98
CA ASN A 148 9.92 -12.85 -3.05
C ASN A 148 8.64 -13.69 -2.90
N ALA A 149 7.76 -13.32 -1.98
CA ALA A 149 6.50 -14.05 -1.78
C ALA A 149 5.55 -13.92 -3.00
N ILE A 150 5.50 -12.75 -3.65
CA ILE A 150 4.70 -12.55 -4.87
C ILE A 150 5.30 -13.36 -6.03
N SER A 151 6.62 -13.29 -6.24
CA SER A 151 7.30 -14.05 -7.31
C SER A 151 7.10 -15.56 -7.18
N ASN A 152 7.22 -16.10 -5.96
CA ASN A 152 7.04 -17.54 -5.74
C ASN A 152 5.61 -17.99 -6.06
N LYS A 153 4.59 -17.19 -5.69
CA LYS A 153 3.20 -17.52 -6.00
C LYS A 153 2.91 -17.53 -7.49
N VAL A 154 3.34 -16.51 -8.22
CA VAL A 154 3.14 -16.43 -9.68
C VAL A 154 3.81 -17.62 -10.38
N ASN A 155 5.03 -17.99 -9.99
CA ASN A 155 5.73 -19.14 -10.56
C ASN A 155 5.06 -20.49 -10.23
N GLU A 156 4.40 -20.63 -9.09
CA GLU A 156 3.65 -21.85 -8.73
C GLU A 156 2.36 -21.99 -9.55
N GLU A 157 1.77 -20.90 -9.99
CA GLU A 157 0.54 -20.87 -10.79
C GLU A 157 0.84 -21.05 -12.30
N GLU A 158 1.95 -20.53 -12.80
CA GLU A 158 2.40 -20.77 -14.18
C GLU A 158 2.90 -22.20 -14.44
N GLY A 159 3.23 -22.95 -13.38
CA GLY A 159 3.67 -24.35 -13.44
C GLY A 159 2.54 -25.38 -13.39
N LYS A 160 1.28 -24.96 -13.35
CA LYS A 160 0.08 -25.81 -13.36
C LYS A 160 -0.66 -25.73 -14.67
#